data_a712b1100b34cab0116d7fe329755647
#
_entry.id   a712b1100b34cab0116d7fe329755647
#
_cell.length_a   1.000
_cell.length_b   1.000
_cell.length_c   1.000
_cell.angle_alpha   90.00
_cell.angle_beta   90.00
_cell.angle_gamma   90.00
#
_symmetry.space_group_name_H-M   'P 1'
#
loop_
_entity.id
_entity.type
_entity.pdbx_description
1 polymer ?
#
loop_
_entity_poly.entity_id
_entity_poly.type
_entity_poly.pdbx_seq_one_letter_code
_entity_poly.pdbx_strand_id
1 'polypeptide(L)'
;MSLILRPRDRVVFLGDSITEQQLYTNYVESYLAARYRELKLTFFNAGWGGDTAPGGVQRLDRDVLSLKPTVVTVCYGMNDGRYTTPTDEIRTTYVNGMRALVARLKAAGVRVVLLTPGMVDETVAPNLAAVRYNDCGLRILADEVLKLAAAESLPVGDLHKLMNEVDRRAKAADPKFCMIPDSVHPDPAGQLVMAYGLLQALGVPPRRQEVVVDLGSGRATASDGVKAGRLQRSEYGFGFNLNLDRLPLFIEPSARRVLPFLPFQETFNELRLTVRGLPAARGCFRSDTMRSASITREEFAAGINLFGQWGIGPVRQAELAHRFTFEKDQMYFKAWRLLGLNGVNSSFHNARAHAAGSRLVAALDRAREKLVCEKTALAWRLSVIATDQPGEPLQNGDCISQWSLRGPFPKPYADDRLGGEAAFTAAAPKLDTNWLALDLDLTNPGTNLCQAFGAITDCFAYAVTQIHSPVDQAAELLIGSDDGVAVWLNGDRRWENLNVARGLSPDQDRVPVQLKAGTNVLLLKISQGMGAWGFCARFAGLRQAVAALRPGNAG
;
A
#
# COMPACT_ATOMS: atom_id res chain seq x y z
N MET A 1 -0.16 15.53 -22.54
CA MET A 1 0.39 14.53 -23.47
C MET A 1 -0.63 13.41 -23.65
N SER A 2 -0.69 12.76 -24.79
CA SER A 2 -1.50 11.56 -24.99
C SER A 2 -0.69 10.31 -24.61
N LEU A 3 -1.39 9.23 -24.23
CA LEU A 3 -0.76 7.95 -23.92
C LEU A 3 0.08 7.47 -25.10
N ILE A 4 1.37 7.24 -24.86
CA ILE A 4 2.31 6.81 -25.91
C ILE A 4 2.26 5.30 -26.16
N LEU A 5 1.69 4.52 -25.23
CA LEU A 5 1.60 3.06 -25.34
C LEU A 5 0.54 2.63 -26.35
N ARG A 6 0.84 1.56 -27.07
CA ARG A 6 0.02 0.98 -28.12
C ARG A 6 -0.26 -0.49 -27.84
N PRO A 7 -1.30 -1.09 -28.43
CA PRO A 7 -1.56 -2.52 -28.27
C PRO A 7 -0.34 -3.38 -28.62
N ARG A 8 -0.06 -4.36 -27.73
CA ARG A 8 1.04 -5.32 -27.82
C ARG A 8 2.45 -4.71 -27.73
N ASP A 9 2.57 -3.53 -27.13
CA ASP A 9 3.88 -2.98 -26.86
C ASP A 9 4.70 -3.87 -25.94
N ARG A 10 6.00 -3.89 -26.23
CA ARG A 10 7.03 -4.52 -25.42
C ARG A 10 7.86 -3.41 -24.78
N VAL A 11 7.63 -3.21 -23.49
CA VAL A 11 8.25 -2.13 -22.72
C VAL A 11 9.47 -2.67 -22.01
N VAL A 12 10.62 -2.03 -22.16
CA VAL A 12 11.84 -2.37 -21.42
C VAL A 12 12.23 -1.17 -20.54
N PHE A 13 12.42 -1.42 -19.25
CA PHE A 13 12.95 -0.45 -18.31
C PHE A 13 14.47 -0.58 -18.25
N LEU A 14 15.20 0.40 -18.77
CA LEU A 14 16.66 0.44 -18.82
C LEU A 14 17.18 1.44 -17.79
N GLY A 15 18.12 1.03 -16.93
CA GLY A 15 18.70 1.89 -15.91
C GLY A 15 19.71 1.16 -15.03
N ASP A 16 20.04 1.78 -13.91
CA ASP A 16 21.01 1.32 -12.91
C ASP A 16 20.39 0.45 -11.80
N SER A 17 21.01 0.44 -10.59
CA SER A 17 20.54 -0.31 -9.42
C SER A 17 19.12 0.07 -8.98
N ILE A 18 18.72 1.34 -9.15
CA ILE A 18 17.38 1.80 -8.77
C ILE A 18 16.31 1.15 -9.65
N THR A 19 16.60 0.97 -10.94
CA THR A 19 15.75 0.19 -11.86
C THR A 19 15.82 -1.30 -11.55
N GLU A 20 17.00 -1.82 -11.22
CA GLU A 20 17.21 -3.24 -10.84
C GLU A 20 16.40 -3.66 -9.61
N GLN A 21 16.11 -2.74 -8.67
CA GLN A 21 15.23 -3.00 -7.52
C GLN A 21 13.80 -3.42 -7.92
N GLN A 22 13.37 -3.13 -9.15
CA GLN A 22 12.07 -3.51 -9.73
C GLN A 22 10.84 -2.89 -9.03
N LEU A 23 10.98 -1.98 -8.08
CA LEU A 23 9.85 -1.48 -7.30
C LEU A 23 9.00 -0.48 -8.10
N TYR A 24 9.59 0.60 -8.64
CA TYR A 24 8.81 1.56 -9.44
C TYR A 24 8.29 0.94 -10.74
N THR A 25 9.09 0.05 -11.34
CA THR A 25 8.71 -0.65 -12.57
C THR A 25 7.54 -1.60 -12.32
N ASN A 26 7.52 -2.27 -11.16
CA ASN A 26 6.42 -3.13 -10.74
C ASN A 26 5.11 -2.35 -10.52
N TYR A 27 5.17 -1.16 -9.88
CA TYR A 27 4.00 -0.29 -9.75
C TYR A 27 3.43 0.12 -11.12
N VAL A 28 4.31 0.52 -12.05
CA VAL A 28 3.91 0.93 -13.40
C VAL A 28 3.31 -0.24 -14.17
N GLU A 29 3.95 -1.40 -14.14
CA GLU A 29 3.44 -2.61 -14.78
C GLU A 29 2.09 -3.04 -14.20
N SER A 30 1.99 -3.13 -12.86
CA SER A 30 0.75 -3.51 -12.18
C SER A 30 -0.40 -2.56 -12.52
N TYR A 31 -0.13 -1.25 -12.53
CA TYR A 31 -1.11 -0.24 -12.91
C TYR A 31 -1.59 -0.44 -14.36
N LEU A 32 -0.66 -0.55 -15.29
CA LEU A 32 -0.98 -0.68 -16.71
C LEU A 32 -1.67 -2.01 -17.03
N ALA A 33 -1.24 -3.11 -16.40
CA ALA A 33 -1.88 -4.41 -16.55
C ALA A 33 -3.33 -4.40 -16.01
N ALA A 34 -3.59 -3.72 -14.91
CA ALA A 34 -4.92 -3.62 -14.33
C ALA A 34 -5.84 -2.64 -15.09
N ARG A 35 -5.31 -1.48 -15.49
CA ARG A 35 -6.09 -0.36 -16.03
C ARG A 35 -6.16 -0.33 -17.55
N TYR A 36 -5.17 -0.89 -18.25
CA TYR A 36 -5.02 -0.88 -19.71
C TYR A 36 -4.83 -2.30 -20.26
N ARG A 37 -5.50 -3.29 -19.64
CA ARG A 37 -5.40 -4.72 -19.99
C ARG A 37 -5.69 -5.02 -21.45
N GLU A 38 -6.51 -4.19 -22.13
CA GLU A 38 -6.80 -4.31 -23.56
C GLU A 38 -5.57 -4.07 -24.45
N LEU A 39 -4.58 -3.33 -23.95
CA LEU A 39 -3.34 -3.10 -24.67
C LEU A 39 -2.45 -4.35 -24.72
N LYS A 40 -2.64 -5.34 -23.84
CA LYS A 40 -1.83 -6.58 -23.79
C LYS A 40 -0.34 -6.29 -23.83
N LEU A 41 0.11 -5.42 -22.93
CA LEU A 41 1.50 -4.98 -22.82
C LEU A 41 2.37 -6.11 -22.23
N THR A 42 3.64 -6.14 -22.64
CA THR A 42 4.66 -7.01 -22.05
C THR A 42 5.78 -6.14 -21.50
N PHE A 43 6.29 -6.49 -20.31
CA PHE A 43 7.29 -5.68 -19.62
C PHE A 43 8.54 -6.49 -19.32
N PHE A 44 9.69 -5.81 -19.36
CA PHE A 44 11.01 -6.37 -19.03
C PHE A 44 11.81 -5.33 -18.25
N ASN A 45 12.48 -5.77 -17.20
CA ASN A 45 13.40 -4.94 -16.45
C ASN A 45 14.84 -5.27 -16.86
N ALA A 46 15.56 -4.27 -17.37
CA ALA A 46 16.96 -4.32 -17.77
C ALA A 46 17.84 -3.41 -16.88
N GLY A 47 17.48 -3.24 -15.60
CA GLY A 47 18.29 -2.55 -14.61
C GLY A 47 19.56 -3.32 -14.29
N TRP A 48 20.65 -2.60 -13.97
CA TRP A 48 21.94 -3.19 -13.65
C TRP A 48 22.67 -2.37 -12.57
N GLY A 49 22.95 -2.99 -11.43
CA GLY A 49 23.60 -2.33 -10.30
C GLY A 49 24.91 -1.64 -10.65
N GLY A 50 25.08 -0.38 -10.24
CA GLY A 50 26.27 0.41 -10.51
C GLY A 50 26.44 0.89 -11.96
N ASP A 51 25.45 0.62 -12.84
CA ASP A 51 25.56 0.98 -14.26
C ASP A 51 25.45 2.49 -14.53
N THR A 52 25.96 2.89 -15.67
CA THR A 52 26.02 4.27 -16.18
C THR A 52 25.45 4.33 -17.60
N ALA A 53 25.20 5.53 -18.11
CA ALA A 53 24.73 5.71 -19.47
C ALA A 53 25.70 5.08 -20.52
N PRO A 54 27.04 5.25 -20.43
CA PRO A 54 27.98 4.51 -21.29
C PRO A 54 27.89 2.98 -21.11
N GLY A 55 27.72 2.48 -19.90
CA GLY A 55 27.54 1.05 -19.64
C GLY A 55 26.27 0.51 -20.29
N GLY A 56 25.18 1.26 -20.19
CA GLY A 56 23.93 0.96 -20.90
C GLY A 56 24.09 0.86 -22.42
N VAL A 57 24.93 1.73 -23.02
CA VAL A 57 25.28 1.66 -24.47
C VAL A 57 25.98 0.35 -24.80
N GLN A 58 26.94 -0.09 -23.95
CA GLN A 58 27.72 -1.30 -24.19
C GLN A 58 26.86 -2.58 -24.17
N ARG A 59 25.86 -2.63 -23.29
CA ARG A 59 25.00 -3.81 -23.14
C ARG A 59 23.65 -3.71 -23.88
N LEU A 60 23.42 -2.62 -24.65
CA LEU A 60 22.12 -2.33 -25.26
C LEU A 60 21.62 -3.45 -26.17
N ASP A 61 22.48 -4.01 -27.02
CA ASP A 61 22.08 -5.09 -27.95
C ASP A 61 21.71 -6.37 -27.21
N ARG A 62 22.55 -6.76 -26.24
CA ARG A 62 22.40 -7.98 -25.47
C ARG A 62 21.15 -7.94 -24.57
N ASP A 63 20.95 -6.86 -23.81
CA ASP A 63 20.02 -6.81 -22.70
C ASP A 63 18.69 -6.13 -23.04
N VAL A 64 18.67 -5.34 -24.10
CA VAL A 64 17.51 -4.54 -24.47
C VAL A 64 17.00 -4.90 -25.88
N LEU A 65 17.83 -4.72 -26.92
CA LEU A 65 17.36 -4.91 -28.31
C LEU A 65 17.06 -6.37 -28.64
N SER A 66 17.74 -7.32 -28.00
CA SER A 66 17.42 -8.76 -28.08
C SER A 66 15.99 -9.09 -27.65
N LEU A 67 15.40 -8.28 -26.75
CA LEU A 67 14.02 -8.40 -26.29
C LEU A 67 12.99 -7.86 -27.30
N LYS A 68 13.45 -7.28 -28.43
CA LYS A 68 12.61 -6.66 -29.47
C LYS A 68 11.65 -5.63 -28.88
N PRO A 69 12.15 -4.61 -28.13
CA PRO A 69 11.29 -3.61 -27.51
C PRO A 69 10.61 -2.73 -28.55
N THR A 70 9.43 -2.24 -28.21
CA THR A 70 8.75 -1.18 -28.97
C THR A 70 8.77 0.15 -28.22
N VAL A 71 9.00 0.09 -26.90
CA VAL A 71 9.18 1.24 -26.00
C VAL A 71 10.32 0.92 -25.03
N VAL A 72 11.21 1.88 -24.82
CA VAL A 72 12.26 1.79 -23.79
C VAL A 72 12.20 3.05 -22.92
N THR A 73 12.14 2.86 -21.61
CA THR A 73 12.38 3.94 -20.64
C THR A 73 13.84 3.93 -20.25
N VAL A 74 14.48 5.10 -20.15
CA VAL A 74 15.90 5.22 -19.84
C VAL A 74 16.06 6.09 -18.60
N CYS A 75 16.64 5.53 -17.52
CA CYS A 75 16.87 6.20 -16.24
C CYS A 75 18.33 5.98 -15.79
N TYR A 76 19.19 6.95 -16.04
CA TYR A 76 20.59 6.96 -15.64
C TYR A 76 20.97 8.32 -15.03
N GLY A 77 22.14 8.40 -14.42
CA GLY A 77 22.72 9.62 -13.88
C GLY A 77 23.19 9.48 -12.44
N MET A 78 22.62 8.55 -11.66
CA MET A 78 22.99 8.38 -10.25
C MET A 78 24.49 8.02 -10.12
N ASN A 79 24.95 7.04 -10.87
CA ASN A 79 26.35 6.60 -10.87
C ASN A 79 27.23 7.41 -11.81
N ASP A 80 26.65 7.98 -12.88
CA ASP A 80 27.38 8.81 -13.85
C ASP A 80 28.01 10.02 -13.21
N GLY A 81 27.37 10.64 -12.21
CA GLY A 81 27.87 11.77 -11.46
C GLY A 81 29.01 11.43 -10.49
N ARG A 82 29.36 10.15 -10.32
CA ARG A 82 30.45 9.65 -9.47
C ARG A 82 30.41 10.15 -8.02
N TYR A 83 29.21 10.53 -7.54
CA TYR A 83 28.97 11.03 -6.19
C TYR A 83 29.85 12.24 -5.80
N THR A 84 30.13 13.11 -6.78
CA THR A 84 30.93 14.33 -6.61
C THR A 84 30.31 15.47 -7.43
N THR A 85 30.87 16.68 -7.32
CA THR A 85 30.53 17.77 -8.25
C THR A 85 31.02 17.40 -9.64
N PRO A 86 30.15 17.27 -10.66
CA PRO A 86 30.56 16.84 -11.99
C PRO A 86 31.53 17.81 -12.65
N THR A 87 32.66 17.28 -13.11
CA THR A 87 33.56 17.97 -14.03
C THR A 87 32.95 18.02 -15.42
N ASP A 88 33.50 18.84 -16.32
CA ASP A 88 33.10 18.86 -17.72
C ASP A 88 33.27 17.49 -18.39
N GLU A 89 34.28 16.71 -17.99
CA GLU A 89 34.49 15.32 -18.45
C GLU A 89 33.32 14.41 -18.04
N ILE A 90 32.95 14.42 -16.76
CA ILE A 90 31.84 13.62 -16.24
C ILE A 90 30.56 13.96 -16.98
N ARG A 91 30.23 15.25 -17.08
CA ARG A 91 29.04 15.74 -17.77
C ARG A 91 29.04 15.32 -19.25
N THR A 92 30.15 15.52 -19.95
CA THR A 92 30.28 15.18 -21.37
C THR A 92 30.14 13.67 -21.60
N THR A 93 30.76 12.84 -20.75
CA THR A 93 30.66 11.37 -20.80
C THR A 93 29.20 10.92 -20.64
N TYR A 94 28.51 11.46 -19.65
CA TYR A 94 27.09 11.16 -19.42
C TYR A 94 26.22 11.56 -20.62
N VAL A 95 26.35 12.81 -21.09
CA VAL A 95 25.56 13.34 -22.21
C VAL A 95 25.78 12.53 -23.47
N ASN A 96 27.04 12.17 -23.75
CA ASN A 96 27.36 11.34 -24.93
C ASN A 96 26.76 9.93 -24.81
N GLY A 97 26.80 9.33 -23.60
CA GLY A 97 26.15 8.04 -23.33
C GLY A 97 24.64 8.11 -23.57
N MET A 98 23.96 9.11 -22.99
CA MET A 98 22.51 9.31 -23.17
C MET A 98 22.14 9.56 -24.65
N ARG A 99 22.90 10.40 -25.36
CA ARG A 99 22.70 10.62 -26.81
C ARG A 99 22.85 9.34 -27.62
N ALA A 100 23.89 8.55 -27.32
CA ALA A 100 24.14 7.29 -28.01
C ALA A 100 22.99 6.28 -27.77
N LEU A 101 22.48 6.18 -26.54
CA LEU A 101 21.32 5.35 -26.22
C LEU A 101 20.09 5.78 -27.04
N VAL A 102 19.76 7.07 -27.03
CA VAL A 102 18.62 7.62 -27.78
C VAL A 102 18.79 7.35 -29.27
N ALA A 103 19.95 7.65 -29.84
CA ALA A 103 20.21 7.46 -31.27
C ALA A 103 20.07 5.99 -31.71
N ARG A 104 20.66 5.06 -30.94
CA ARG A 104 20.59 3.61 -31.25
C ARG A 104 19.18 3.05 -31.09
N LEU A 105 18.44 3.46 -30.05
CA LEU A 105 17.04 3.05 -29.84
C LEU A 105 16.15 3.57 -30.98
N LYS A 106 16.29 4.85 -31.36
CA LYS A 106 15.55 5.43 -32.50
C LYS A 106 15.89 4.74 -33.80
N ALA A 107 17.16 4.44 -34.06
CA ALA A 107 17.59 3.68 -35.26
C ALA A 107 16.98 2.27 -35.32
N ALA A 108 16.71 1.66 -34.14
CA ALA A 108 16.00 0.38 -34.05
C ALA A 108 14.47 0.52 -34.13
N GLY A 109 13.93 1.72 -34.36
CA GLY A 109 12.48 1.97 -34.43
C GLY A 109 11.76 1.98 -33.08
N VAL A 110 12.50 2.11 -31.99
CA VAL A 110 11.97 2.08 -30.62
C VAL A 110 11.56 3.48 -30.17
N ARG A 111 10.38 3.59 -29.55
CA ARG A 111 9.95 4.81 -28.87
C ARG A 111 10.69 4.92 -27.53
N VAL A 112 11.28 6.08 -27.27
CA VAL A 112 12.10 6.32 -26.08
C VAL A 112 11.37 7.27 -25.14
N VAL A 113 11.40 6.95 -23.84
CA VAL A 113 10.98 7.81 -22.74
C VAL A 113 12.18 8.05 -21.85
N LEU A 114 12.53 9.30 -21.63
CA LEU A 114 13.63 9.65 -20.74
C LEU A 114 13.12 9.92 -19.32
N LEU A 115 13.94 9.54 -18.35
CA LEU A 115 13.76 9.92 -16.95
C LEU A 115 15.04 10.61 -16.50
N THR A 116 14.91 11.73 -15.78
CA THR A 116 16.05 12.30 -15.09
C THR A 116 16.51 11.35 -13.98
N PRO A 117 17.78 11.42 -13.51
CA PRO A 117 18.13 10.77 -12.26
C PRO A 117 17.17 11.21 -11.15
N GLY A 118 17.00 10.40 -10.10
CA GLY A 118 16.25 10.77 -8.92
C GLY A 118 16.97 11.81 -8.05
N MET A 119 16.82 11.70 -6.74
CA MET A 119 17.54 12.50 -5.77
C MET A 119 18.39 11.60 -4.85
N VAL A 120 19.30 12.20 -4.12
CA VAL A 120 19.95 11.62 -2.92
C VAL A 120 19.42 12.33 -1.68
N ASP A 121 19.36 11.62 -0.56
CA ASP A 121 19.04 12.24 0.73
C ASP A 121 20.34 12.63 1.47
N GLU A 122 20.71 13.89 1.34
CA GLU A 122 21.93 14.44 1.96
C GLU A 122 21.83 14.52 3.50
N THR A 123 20.64 14.39 4.08
CA THR A 123 20.48 14.41 5.55
C THR A 123 21.03 13.15 6.21
N VAL A 124 21.08 12.04 5.46
CA VAL A 124 21.64 10.75 5.93
C VAL A 124 23.02 10.44 5.33
N ALA A 125 23.56 11.32 4.48
CA ALA A 125 24.84 11.16 3.80
C ALA A 125 25.73 12.42 3.87
N PRO A 126 26.46 12.63 4.98
CA PRO A 126 27.30 13.82 5.16
C PRO A 126 28.35 14.05 4.05
N ASN A 127 28.89 12.97 3.46
CA ASN A 127 29.82 13.04 2.35
C ASN A 127 29.17 13.59 1.06
N LEU A 128 27.92 13.24 0.79
CA LEU A 128 27.17 13.76 -0.35
C LEU A 128 26.72 15.20 -0.10
N ALA A 129 26.34 15.52 1.14
CA ALA A 129 26.01 16.87 1.57
C ALA A 129 27.22 17.82 1.43
N ALA A 130 28.44 17.37 1.76
CA ALA A 130 29.65 18.15 1.64
C ALA A 130 29.93 18.62 0.21
N VAL A 131 29.58 17.83 -0.79
CA VAL A 131 29.71 18.19 -2.22
C VAL A 131 28.40 18.68 -2.83
N ARG A 132 27.32 18.77 -2.03
CA ARG A 132 25.99 19.15 -2.48
C ARG A 132 25.57 18.34 -3.71
N TYR A 133 25.70 17.01 -3.62
CA TYR A 133 25.54 16.12 -4.78
C TYR A 133 24.15 16.22 -5.39
N ASN A 134 23.14 16.44 -4.58
CA ASN A 134 21.77 16.60 -5.06
C ASN A 134 21.64 17.84 -5.97
N ASP A 135 22.11 19.01 -5.51
CA ASP A 135 21.98 20.27 -6.23
C ASP A 135 23.06 20.48 -7.29
N CYS A 136 24.31 20.12 -6.99
CA CYS A 136 25.48 20.42 -7.82
C CYS A 136 25.92 19.21 -8.67
N GLY A 137 25.34 18.03 -8.43
CA GLY A 137 25.59 16.81 -9.21
C GLY A 137 24.37 16.41 -10.03
N LEU A 138 23.40 15.81 -9.35
CA LEU A 138 22.23 15.20 -10.02
C LEU A 138 21.37 16.22 -10.76
N ARG A 139 21.18 17.42 -10.21
CA ARG A 139 20.42 18.48 -10.89
C ARG A 139 21.04 18.86 -12.23
N ILE A 140 22.37 18.97 -12.29
CA ILE A 140 23.06 19.30 -13.54
C ILE A 140 22.84 18.19 -14.59
N LEU A 141 22.93 16.90 -14.19
CA LEU A 141 22.69 15.78 -15.08
C LEU A 141 21.21 15.69 -15.47
N ALA A 142 20.29 16.02 -14.57
CA ALA A 142 18.86 16.10 -14.88
C ALA A 142 18.57 17.18 -15.93
N ASP A 143 19.16 18.37 -15.80
CA ASP A 143 19.03 19.46 -16.78
C ASP A 143 19.50 19.03 -18.17
N GLU A 144 20.58 18.24 -18.27
CA GLU A 144 21.06 17.71 -19.56
C GLU A 144 20.08 16.70 -20.19
N VAL A 145 19.42 15.86 -19.37
CA VAL A 145 18.35 14.95 -19.88
C VAL A 145 17.16 15.75 -20.39
N LEU A 146 16.75 16.80 -19.67
CA LEU A 146 15.64 17.67 -20.12
C LEU A 146 15.97 18.37 -21.44
N LYS A 147 17.22 18.88 -21.60
CA LYS A 147 17.70 19.46 -22.87
C LYS A 147 17.69 18.44 -24.00
N LEU A 148 18.18 17.21 -23.73
CA LEU A 148 18.17 16.13 -24.72
C LEU A 148 16.75 15.74 -25.12
N ALA A 149 15.85 15.61 -24.16
CA ALA A 149 14.44 15.31 -24.42
C ALA A 149 13.79 16.38 -25.29
N ALA A 150 14.03 17.65 -25.01
CA ALA A 150 13.52 18.77 -25.80
C ALA A 150 14.09 18.76 -27.22
N ALA A 151 15.41 18.57 -27.40
CA ALA A 151 16.06 18.54 -28.69
C ALA A 151 15.58 17.37 -29.58
N GLU A 152 15.29 16.21 -28.97
CA GLU A 152 14.87 14.99 -29.66
C GLU A 152 13.33 14.82 -29.69
N SER A 153 12.58 15.78 -29.13
CA SER A 153 11.11 15.75 -29.00
C SER A 153 10.61 14.46 -28.30
N LEU A 154 11.28 14.05 -27.22
CA LEU A 154 10.99 12.84 -26.46
C LEU A 154 10.15 13.15 -25.21
N PRO A 155 9.24 12.24 -24.83
CA PRO A 155 8.62 12.27 -23.51
C PRO A 155 9.70 12.17 -22.42
N VAL A 156 9.53 12.95 -21.34
CA VAL A 156 10.46 12.95 -20.22
C VAL A 156 9.73 13.07 -18.89
N GLY A 157 10.19 12.31 -17.89
CA GLY A 157 9.79 12.45 -16.49
C GLY A 157 10.92 13.11 -15.69
N ASP A 158 10.66 14.29 -15.15
CA ASP A 158 11.60 14.99 -14.27
C ASP A 158 11.49 14.44 -12.85
N LEU A 159 12.13 13.28 -12.63
CA LEU A 159 12.13 12.59 -11.34
C LEU A 159 12.91 13.39 -10.30
N HIS A 160 13.99 14.05 -10.69
CA HIS A 160 14.81 14.86 -9.77
C HIS A 160 13.95 15.94 -9.11
N LYS A 161 13.28 16.75 -9.91
CA LYS A 161 12.40 17.80 -9.40
C LYS A 161 11.26 17.23 -8.57
N LEU A 162 10.56 16.19 -9.07
CA LEU A 162 9.41 15.61 -8.41
C LEU A 162 9.77 15.05 -7.03
N MET A 163 10.84 14.26 -6.94
CA MET A 163 11.27 13.63 -5.68
C MET A 163 11.72 14.66 -4.65
N ASN A 164 12.51 15.67 -5.06
CA ASN A 164 12.93 16.75 -4.18
C ASN A 164 11.73 17.56 -3.65
N GLU A 165 10.71 17.80 -4.48
CA GLU A 165 9.52 18.53 -4.06
C GLU A 165 8.69 17.74 -3.04
N VAL A 166 8.54 16.42 -3.26
CA VAL A 166 7.84 15.53 -2.33
C VAL A 166 8.61 15.43 -1.02
N ASP A 167 9.93 15.21 -1.06
CA ASP A 167 10.77 15.11 0.13
C ASP A 167 10.72 16.38 0.98
N ARG A 168 10.84 17.55 0.34
CA ARG A 168 10.75 18.85 1.02
C ARG A 168 9.40 19.05 1.73
N ARG A 169 8.29 18.68 1.08
CA ARG A 169 6.94 18.76 1.68
C ARG A 169 6.80 17.78 2.84
N ALA A 170 7.30 16.57 2.69
CA ALA A 170 7.22 15.54 3.71
C ALA A 170 8.08 15.90 4.94
N LYS A 171 9.31 16.35 4.74
CA LYS A 171 10.19 16.81 5.83
C LYS A 171 9.70 18.08 6.53
N ALA A 172 8.93 18.93 5.86
CA ALA A 172 8.26 20.05 6.49
C ALA A 172 7.17 19.63 7.48
N ALA A 173 6.53 18.49 7.23
CA ALA A 173 5.51 17.90 8.13
C ALA A 173 6.15 16.98 9.19
N ASP A 174 7.16 16.22 8.83
CA ASP A 174 7.94 15.34 9.71
C ASP A 174 9.43 15.43 9.36
N PRO A 175 10.24 16.12 10.16
CA PRO A 175 11.68 16.25 9.91
C PRO A 175 12.46 14.93 9.87
N LYS A 176 11.89 13.83 10.38
CA LYS A 176 12.48 12.48 10.32
C LYS A 176 12.06 11.69 9.07
N PHE A 177 11.21 12.27 8.24
CA PHE A 177 10.79 11.59 7.00
C PHE A 177 12.03 11.34 6.12
N CYS A 178 12.17 10.12 5.65
CA CYS A 178 13.25 9.72 4.75
C CYS A 178 12.71 8.64 3.79
N MET A 179 12.76 8.88 2.50
CA MET A 179 12.37 7.91 1.48
C MET A 179 13.58 7.30 0.75
N ILE A 180 14.81 7.64 1.19
CA ILE A 180 16.08 7.14 0.63
C ILE A 180 17.02 6.78 1.80
N PRO A 181 16.76 5.67 2.52
CA PRO A 181 17.38 5.38 3.81
C PRO A 181 18.89 5.10 3.74
N ASP A 182 19.42 4.65 2.59
CA ASP A 182 20.85 4.47 2.35
C ASP A 182 21.48 5.66 1.59
N SER A 183 20.74 6.76 1.49
CA SER A 183 21.07 7.99 0.78
C SER A 183 20.95 7.95 -0.75
N VAL A 184 20.92 6.78 -1.38
CA VAL A 184 20.98 6.60 -2.85
C VAL A 184 19.75 5.87 -3.39
N HIS A 185 19.36 4.78 -2.75
CA HIS A 185 18.30 3.91 -3.24
C HIS A 185 16.95 4.24 -2.59
N PRO A 186 15.97 4.70 -3.38
CA PRO A 186 14.64 4.95 -2.86
C PRO A 186 14.00 3.67 -2.31
N ASP A 187 13.38 3.79 -1.14
CA ASP A 187 12.54 2.76 -0.56
C ASP A 187 11.17 2.69 -1.27
N PRO A 188 10.23 1.84 -0.87
CA PRO A 188 8.92 1.73 -1.53
C PRO A 188 8.17 3.07 -1.67
N ALA A 189 8.33 4.01 -0.73
CA ALA A 189 7.71 5.34 -0.81
C ALA A 189 8.35 6.19 -1.92
N GLY A 190 9.68 6.26 -1.97
CA GLY A 190 10.41 6.96 -3.04
C GLY A 190 10.20 6.32 -4.41
N GLN A 191 10.13 5.00 -4.46
CA GLN A 191 9.84 4.26 -5.69
C GLN A 191 8.41 4.50 -6.21
N LEU A 192 7.43 4.72 -5.32
CA LEU A 192 6.08 5.13 -5.73
C LEU A 192 6.08 6.53 -6.35
N VAL A 193 6.92 7.46 -5.86
CA VAL A 193 7.10 8.78 -6.48
C VAL A 193 7.68 8.64 -7.88
N MET A 194 8.67 7.77 -8.08
CA MET A 194 9.23 7.49 -9.41
C MET A 194 8.19 6.88 -10.36
N ALA A 195 7.37 5.94 -9.88
CA ALA A 195 6.28 5.35 -10.65
C ALA A 195 5.27 6.41 -11.11
N TYR A 196 4.91 7.35 -10.23
CA TYR A 196 4.05 8.47 -10.56
C TYR A 196 4.63 9.33 -11.69
N GLY A 197 5.91 9.71 -11.58
CA GLY A 197 6.60 10.48 -12.62
C GLY A 197 6.69 9.75 -13.96
N LEU A 198 6.93 8.43 -13.94
CA LEU A 198 6.96 7.64 -15.17
C LEU A 198 5.56 7.49 -15.81
N LEU A 199 4.51 7.27 -15.02
CA LEU A 199 3.14 7.22 -15.55
C LEU A 199 2.76 8.55 -16.24
N GLN A 200 3.17 9.69 -15.66
CA GLN A 200 2.98 11.01 -16.29
C GLN A 200 3.78 11.12 -17.60
N ALA A 201 5.05 10.70 -17.62
CA ALA A 201 5.90 10.74 -18.81
C ALA A 201 5.36 9.83 -19.95
N LEU A 202 4.74 8.70 -19.60
CA LEU A 202 4.04 7.82 -20.52
C LEU A 202 2.74 8.43 -21.07
N GLY A 203 2.32 9.59 -20.58
CA GLY A 203 1.09 10.26 -20.96
C GLY A 203 -0.17 9.54 -20.49
N VAL A 204 -0.07 8.78 -19.38
CA VAL A 204 -1.23 8.12 -18.77
C VAL A 204 -2.21 9.20 -18.29
N PRO A 205 -3.45 9.24 -18.82
CA PRO A 205 -4.41 10.24 -18.40
C PRO A 205 -4.89 10.00 -16.95
N PRO A 206 -5.19 11.06 -16.19
CA PRO A 206 -5.85 10.93 -14.91
C PRO A 206 -7.15 10.13 -15.05
N ARG A 207 -7.40 9.24 -14.09
CA ARG A 207 -8.61 8.44 -14.08
C ARG A 207 -9.32 8.58 -12.75
N ARG A 208 -10.42 9.31 -12.78
CA ARG A 208 -11.32 9.52 -11.64
C ARG A 208 -12.62 8.79 -11.93
N GLN A 209 -13.04 7.96 -11.00
CA GLN A 209 -14.31 7.28 -11.03
C GLN A 209 -15.15 7.77 -9.85
N GLU A 210 -16.45 7.87 -10.03
CA GLU A 210 -17.35 8.41 -9.01
C GLU A 210 -18.60 7.55 -8.87
N VAL A 211 -19.06 7.41 -7.64
CA VAL A 211 -20.37 6.88 -7.30
C VAL A 211 -21.06 7.90 -6.41
N VAL A 212 -22.22 8.39 -6.85
CA VAL A 212 -23.05 9.30 -6.08
C VAL A 212 -24.30 8.56 -5.62
N VAL A 213 -24.50 8.51 -4.31
CA VAL A 213 -25.71 8.00 -3.68
C VAL A 213 -26.52 9.18 -3.15
N ASP A 214 -27.74 9.31 -3.63
CA ASP A 214 -28.71 10.30 -3.16
C ASP A 214 -29.85 9.59 -2.43
N LEU A 215 -29.87 9.73 -1.11
CA LEU A 215 -30.85 9.08 -0.25
C LEU A 215 -32.24 9.75 -0.33
N GLY A 216 -32.30 11.02 -0.73
CA GLY A 216 -33.56 11.73 -0.94
C GLY A 216 -34.32 11.16 -2.15
N SER A 217 -33.62 10.98 -3.27
CA SER A 217 -34.21 10.37 -4.48
C SER A 217 -34.20 8.83 -4.47
N GLY A 218 -33.46 8.21 -3.56
CA GLY A 218 -33.30 6.74 -3.49
C GLY A 218 -32.50 6.15 -4.65
N ARG A 219 -31.60 6.92 -5.26
CA ARG A 219 -30.83 6.53 -6.44
C ARG A 219 -29.34 6.52 -6.18
N ALA A 220 -28.67 5.57 -6.86
CA ALA A 220 -27.22 5.56 -7.00
C ALA A 220 -26.87 5.74 -8.48
N THR A 221 -25.94 6.67 -8.76
CA THR A 221 -25.39 6.89 -10.10
C THR A 221 -23.88 6.68 -10.08
N ALA A 222 -23.30 6.31 -11.21
CA ALA A 222 -21.87 6.08 -11.31
C ALA A 222 -21.32 6.61 -12.64
N SER A 223 -20.04 6.98 -12.64
CA SER A 223 -19.29 7.38 -13.82
C SER A 223 -18.91 6.16 -14.67
N ASP A 224 -18.35 6.42 -15.87
CA ASP A 224 -17.84 5.37 -16.76
C ASP A 224 -16.87 4.43 -16.06
N GLY A 225 -17.00 3.13 -16.35
CA GLY A 225 -16.19 2.08 -15.76
C GLY A 225 -16.66 1.60 -14.39
N VAL A 226 -17.75 2.16 -13.87
CA VAL A 226 -18.41 1.70 -12.64
C VAL A 226 -19.91 1.53 -12.89
N LYS A 227 -20.50 0.46 -12.39
CA LYS A 227 -21.93 0.26 -12.38
C LYS A 227 -22.41 0.15 -10.95
N ALA A 228 -23.29 1.04 -10.52
CA ALA A 228 -23.99 0.96 -9.25
C ALA A 228 -25.32 0.25 -9.43
N GLY A 229 -25.56 -0.78 -8.61
CA GLY A 229 -26.84 -1.48 -8.56
C GLY A 229 -27.93 -0.65 -7.85
N ARG A 230 -29.13 -1.22 -7.76
CA ARG A 230 -30.26 -0.61 -7.07
C ARG A 230 -29.94 -0.43 -5.58
N LEU A 231 -30.27 0.74 -5.05
CA LEU A 231 -30.17 1.04 -3.63
C LEU A 231 -31.18 0.20 -2.83
N GLN A 232 -30.70 -0.49 -1.83
CA GLN A 232 -31.51 -1.29 -0.90
C GLN A 232 -31.43 -0.65 0.48
N ARG A 233 -32.55 -0.22 1.03
CA ARG A 233 -32.63 0.32 2.38
C ARG A 233 -32.64 -0.83 3.41
N SER A 234 -32.00 -0.59 4.55
CA SER A 234 -32.03 -1.46 5.73
C SER A 234 -32.39 -0.62 6.95
N GLU A 235 -32.65 -1.27 8.08
CA GLU A 235 -32.93 -0.60 9.35
C GLU A 235 -31.84 0.40 9.77
N TYR A 236 -30.58 0.08 9.46
CA TYR A 236 -29.41 0.84 9.90
C TYR A 236 -28.74 1.65 8.79
N GLY A 237 -29.34 1.72 7.60
CA GLY A 237 -28.73 2.44 6.49
C GLY A 237 -29.19 1.96 5.12
N PHE A 238 -28.24 1.78 4.21
CA PHE A 238 -28.51 1.32 2.86
C PHE A 238 -27.32 0.53 2.30
N GLY A 239 -27.59 -0.28 1.28
CA GLY A 239 -26.56 -1.04 0.58
C GLY A 239 -26.84 -1.12 -0.91
N PHE A 240 -25.82 -1.35 -1.70
CA PHE A 240 -25.90 -1.57 -3.14
C PHE A 240 -24.67 -2.34 -3.65
N ASN A 241 -24.83 -2.96 -4.80
CA ASN A 241 -23.73 -3.64 -5.46
C ASN A 241 -22.97 -2.66 -6.36
N LEU A 242 -21.66 -2.76 -6.35
CA LEU A 242 -20.76 -2.07 -7.28
C LEU A 242 -20.09 -3.08 -8.20
N ASN A 243 -20.00 -2.76 -9.48
CA ASN A 243 -19.22 -3.50 -10.45
C ASN A 243 -18.22 -2.54 -11.11
N LEU A 244 -16.95 -2.89 -11.04
CA LEU A 244 -15.87 -2.13 -11.65
C LEU A 244 -15.49 -2.74 -12.99
N ASP A 245 -15.05 -1.92 -13.93
CA ASP A 245 -14.45 -2.41 -15.18
C ASP A 245 -12.99 -2.83 -14.99
N ARG A 246 -12.28 -2.24 -13.99
CA ARG A 246 -10.85 -2.39 -13.74
C ARG A 246 -10.54 -2.42 -12.23
N LEU A 247 -9.51 -3.17 -11.87
CA LEU A 247 -8.95 -3.11 -10.51
C LEU A 247 -8.23 -1.78 -10.25
N PRO A 248 -8.16 -1.33 -8.98
CA PRO A 248 -7.25 -0.25 -8.58
C PRO A 248 -5.79 -0.70 -8.65
N LEU A 249 -4.86 0.25 -8.42
CA LEU A 249 -3.49 -0.11 -8.05
C LEU A 249 -3.45 -0.43 -6.55
N PHE A 250 -2.82 -1.52 -6.19
CA PHE A 250 -2.41 -1.77 -4.81
C PHE A 250 -1.16 -0.94 -4.49
N ILE A 251 -1.17 -0.28 -3.33
CA ILE A 251 -0.02 0.46 -2.81
C ILE A 251 0.39 -0.19 -1.49
N GLU A 252 1.63 -0.65 -1.43
CA GLU A 252 2.19 -1.32 -0.26
C GLU A 252 2.11 -0.44 0.99
N PRO A 253 1.88 -1.02 2.18
CA PRO A 253 1.78 -0.25 3.43
C PRO A 253 2.98 0.67 3.67
N SER A 254 4.20 0.20 3.40
CA SER A 254 5.44 0.97 3.53
C SER A 254 5.54 2.19 2.61
N ALA A 255 4.85 2.16 1.46
CA ALA A 255 4.82 3.27 0.51
C ALA A 255 3.75 4.33 0.83
N ARG A 256 2.72 3.99 1.62
CA ARG A 256 1.55 4.87 1.84
C ARG A 256 1.89 6.19 2.53
N ARG A 257 2.96 6.23 3.29
CA ARG A 257 3.41 7.44 4.01
C ARG A 257 3.76 8.62 3.10
N VAL A 258 3.98 8.41 1.80
CA VAL A 258 4.22 9.48 0.83
C VAL A 258 2.94 10.07 0.24
N LEU A 259 1.81 9.36 0.34
CA LEU A 259 0.54 9.77 -0.28
C LEU A 259 0.02 11.16 0.13
N PRO A 260 0.19 11.63 1.37
CA PRO A 260 -0.20 13.01 1.72
C PRO A 260 0.56 14.08 0.92
N PHE A 261 1.72 13.74 0.36
CA PHE A 261 2.61 14.65 -0.36
C PHE A 261 2.64 14.41 -1.87
N LEU A 262 2.02 13.32 -2.34
CA LEU A 262 1.97 12.89 -3.73
C LEU A 262 0.53 12.64 -4.17
N PRO A 263 -0.04 13.38 -5.14
CA PRO A 263 -1.44 13.23 -5.55
C PRO A 263 -1.68 11.98 -6.42
N PHE A 264 -1.09 10.85 -6.00
CA PHE A 264 -1.18 9.57 -6.74
C PHE A 264 -2.61 9.03 -6.77
N GLN A 265 -3.26 9.07 -5.61
CA GLN A 265 -4.62 8.57 -5.44
C GLN A 265 -5.59 9.37 -6.32
N GLU A 266 -5.54 10.70 -6.23
CA GLU A 266 -6.45 11.62 -6.94
C GLU A 266 -6.21 11.60 -8.45
N THR A 267 -4.98 11.29 -8.88
CA THR A 267 -4.62 11.30 -10.30
C THR A 267 -4.94 9.98 -10.98
N PHE A 268 -4.52 8.86 -10.37
CA PHE A 268 -4.51 7.56 -11.05
C PHE A 268 -5.36 6.49 -10.36
N ASN A 269 -5.75 6.68 -9.10
CA ASN A 269 -6.30 5.61 -8.28
C ASN A 269 -7.52 6.06 -7.46
N GLU A 270 -8.45 6.77 -8.08
CA GLU A 270 -9.63 7.30 -7.39
C GLU A 270 -10.92 6.57 -7.80
N LEU A 271 -11.64 6.10 -6.78
CA LEU A 271 -13.07 5.80 -6.84
C LEU A 271 -13.75 6.57 -5.72
N ARG A 272 -14.35 7.72 -6.03
CA ARG A 272 -14.98 8.60 -5.06
C ARG A 272 -16.42 8.16 -4.78
N LEU A 273 -16.73 7.88 -3.51
CA LEU A 273 -18.09 7.68 -3.03
C LEU A 273 -18.62 8.98 -2.42
N THR A 274 -19.63 9.57 -3.00
CA THR A 274 -20.35 10.71 -2.44
C THR A 274 -21.73 10.24 -1.95
N VAL A 275 -22.08 10.55 -0.69
CA VAL A 275 -23.40 10.23 -0.13
C VAL A 275 -24.11 11.52 0.26
N ARG A 276 -25.28 11.75 -0.31
CA ARG A 276 -26.15 12.90 -0.03
C ARG A 276 -27.36 12.49 0.79
N GLY A 277 -27.74 13.32 1.74
CA GLY A 277 -28.94 13.09 2.56
C GLY A 277 -28.76 11.98 3.61
N LEU A 278 -27.54 11.78 4.14
CA LEU A 278 -27.31 10.86 5.25
C LEU A 278 -28.15 11.30 6.47
N PRO A 279 -29.03 10.42 7.04
CA PRO A 279 -29.99 10.83 8.07
C PRO A 279 -29.33 11.10 9.44
N ALA A 280 -28.12 10.56 9.67
CA ALA A 280 -27.35 10.76 10.89
C ALA A 280 -26.18 11.72 10.69
N ALA A 281 -25.58 12.23 11.78
CA ALA A 281 -24.41 13.11 11.72
C ALA A 281 -23.17 12.40 11.17
N ARG A 282 -23.10 11.07 11.26
CA ARG A 282 -21.98 10.25 10.87
C ARG A 282 -22.47 8.95 10.21
N GLY A 283 -21.55 8.20 9.66
CA GLY A 283 -21.78 6.84 9.18
C GLY A 283 -20.47 6.10 9.02
N CYS A 284 -20.54 4.82 8.73
CA CYS A 284 -19.43 4.06 8.22
C CYS A 284 -19.86 3.30 6.97
N PHE A 285 -18.95 3.00 6.07
CA PHE A 285 -19.25 2.03 5.03
C PHE A 285 -18.73 0.65 5.44
N ARG A 286 -19.42 -0.36 4.93
CA ARG A 286 -19.11 -1.77 5.14
C ARG A 286 -19.08 -2.48 3.79
N SER A 287 -18.07 -3.31 3.58
CA SER A 287 -18.00 -4.29 2.52
C SER A 287 -17.92 -5.71 3.11
N ASP A 288 -17.88 -6.73 2.26
CA ASP A 288 -17.71 -8.11 2.71
C ASP A 288 -16.37 -8.36 3.44
N THR A 289 -15.40 -7.47 3.23
CA THR A 289 -14.01 -7.64 3.68
C THR A 289 -13.56 -6.64 4.74
N MET A 290 -14.30 -5.52 4.92
CA MET A 290 -13.92 -4.49 5.89
C MET A 290 -15.08 -3.57 6.29
N ARG A 291 -14.89 -2.85 7.39
CA ARG A 291 -15.66 -1.66 7.78
C ARG A 291 -14.73 -0.46 7.87
N SER A 292 -15.21 0.73 7.50
CA SER A 292 -14.46 1.96 7.69
C SER A 292 -14.56 2.45 9.14
N ALA A 293 -13.62 3.31 9.54
CA ALA A 293 -13.85 4.19 10.69
C ALA A 293 -15.10 5.06 10.48
N SER A 294 -15.56 5.68 11.55
CA SER A 294 -16.69 6.61 11.50
C SER A 294 -16.32 7.87 10.69
N ILE A 295 -17.17 8.21 9.75
CA ILE A 295 -17.02 9.29 8.76
C ILE A 295 -18.17 10.27 8.97
N THR A 296 -17.91 11.55 8.97
CA THR A 296 -18.95 12.57 9.11
C THR A 296 -19.84 12.66 7.87
N ARG A 297 -21.05 13.22 8.04
CA ARG A 297 -21.96 13.51 6.92
C ARG A 297 -21.32 14.45 5.90
N GLU A 298 -20.54 15.41 6.37
CA GLU A 298 -19.83 16.40 5.55
C GLU A 298 -18.74 15.73 4.72
N GLU A 299 -17.96 14.81 5.32
CA GLU A 299 -16.94 14.02 4.60
C GLU A 299 -17.59 13.10 3.55
N PHE A 300 -18.70 12.43 3.87
CA PHE A 300 -19.46 11.66 2.89
C PHE A 300 -19.98 12.53 1.76
N ALA A 301 -20.47 13.75 2.06
CA ALA A 301 -20.96 14.70 1.04
C ALA A 301 -19.81 15.27 0.18
N ALA A 302 -18.62 15.45 0.75
CA ALA A 302 -17.41 15.85 0.03
C ALA A 302 -16.84 14.73 -0.84
N GLY A 303 -17.12 13.48 -0.47
CA GLY A 303 -16.69 12.28 -1.18
C GLY A 303 -15.43 11.64 -0.63
N ILE A 304 -15.47 10.32 -0.53
CA ILE A 304 -14.42 9.47 0.03
C ILE A 304 -13.81 8.62 -1.08
N ASN A 305 -12.47 8.57 -1.17
CA ASN A 305 -11.82 7.65 -2.09
C ASN A 305 -11.86 6.22 -1.53
N LEU A 306 -12.67 5.36 -2.15
CA LEU A 306 -12.80 3.95 -1.75
C LEU A 306 -11.51 3.16 -2.01
N PHE A 307 -10.72 3.49 -3.03
CA PHE A 307 -9.45 2.80 -3.28
C PHE A 307 -8.34 3.19 -2.28
N GLY A 308 -8.54 4.23 -1.51
CA GLY A 308 -7.74 4.54 -0.33
C GLY A 308 -8.10 3.70 0.90
N GLN A 309 -9.14 2.87 0.81
CA GLN A 309 -9.58 1.95 1.87
C GLN A 309 -9.00 0.56 1.61
N TRP A 310 -7.88 0.27 2.22
CA TRP A 310 -6.99 -0.84 1.85
C TRP A 310 -7.56 -2.24 2.04
N GLY A 311 -8.62 -2.38 2.83
CA GLY A 311 -9.27 -3.67 3.11
C GLY A 311 -10.40 -4.04 2.15
N ILE A 312 -10.83 -3.18 1.22
CA ILE A 312 -11.94 -3.53 0.31
C ILE A 312 -11.55 -4.60 -0.72
N GLY A 313 -12.52 -5.44 -1.10
CA GLY A 313 -12.29 -6.58 -1.99
C GLY A 313 -11.50 -6.27 -3.27
N PRO A 314 -11.84 -5.22 -4.05
CA PRO A 314 -11.07 -4.84 -5.24
C PRO A 314 -9.61 -4.48 -4.96
N VAL A 315 -9.29 -3.84 -3.83
CA VAL A 315 -7.91 -3.51 -3.45
C VAL A 315 -7.13 -4.77 -3.06
N ARG A 316 -7.77 -5.71 -2.36
CA ARG A 316 -7.17 -7.01 -2.04
C ARG A 316 -6.89 -7.86 -3.28
N GLN A 317 -7.81 -7.85 -4.23
CA GLN A 317 -7.56 -8.52 -5.52
C GLN A 317 -6.41 -7.87 -6.29
N ALA A 318 -6.32 -6.54 -6.23
CA ALA A 318 -5.20 -5.80 -6.81
C ALA A 318 -3.87 -6.12 -6.11
N GLU A 319 -3.88 -6.37 -4.79
CA GLU A 319 -2.71 -6.83 -4.04
C GLU A 319 -2.19 -8.17 -4.58
N LEU A 320 -3.06 -9.15 -4.76
CA LEU A 320 -2.67 -10.44 -5.34
C LEU A 320 -2.08 -10.27 -6.74
N ALA A 321 -2.70 -9.47 -7.60
CA ALA A 321 -2.19 -9.20 -8.94
C ALA A 321 -0.81 -8.50 -8.90
N HIS A 322 -0.61 -7.56 -7.98
CA HIS A 322 0.66 -6.87 -7.77
C HIS A 322 1.75 -7.84 -7.30
N ARG A 323 1.46 -8.73 -6.36
CA ARG A 323 2.38 -9.77 -5.89
C ARG A 323 2.78 -10.72 -7.04
N PHE A 324 1.84 -11.16 -7.87
CA PHE A 324 2.16 -11.97 -9.05
C PHE A 324 3.06 -11.22 -10.05
N THR A 325 2.87 -9.92 -10.21
CA THR A 325 3.75 -9.09 -11.05
C THR A 325 5.16 -9.08 -10.46
N PHE A 326 5.29 -8.85 -9.17
CA PHE A 326 6.59 -8.84 -8.48
C PHE A 326 7.32 -10.19 -8.60
N GLU A 327 6.65 -11.30 -8.32
CA GLU A 327 7.22 -12.64 -8.45
C GLU A 327 7.63 -12.96 -9.90
N LYS A 328 6.84 -12.52 -10.87
CA LYS A 328 7.19 -12.63 -12.30
C LYS A 328 8.49 -11.88 -12.61
N ASP A 329 8.61 -10.63 -12.14
CA ASP A 329 9.78 -9.79 -12.38
C ASP A 329 11.03 -10.36 -11.70
N GLN A 330 10.90 -10.86 -10.46
CA GLN A 330 11.98 -11.55 -9.76
C GLN A 330 12.42 -12.83 -10.50
N MET A 331 11.47 -13.61 -11.01
CA MET A 331 11.78 -14.80 -11.78
C MET A 331 12.43 -14.47 -13.12
N TYR A 332 11.95 -13.42 -13.81
CA TYR A 332 12.57 -12.93 -15.04
C TYR A 332 14.02 -12.49 -14.77
N PHE A 333 14.26 -11.73 -13.72
CA PHE A 333 15.58 -11.28 -13.33
C PHE A 333 16.52 -12.47 -13.08
N LYS A 334 16.09 -13.47 -12.31
CA LYS A 334 16.86 -14.69 -12.06
C LYS A 334 17.14 -15.46 -13.34
N ALA A 335 16.15 -15.62 -14.21
CA ALA A 335 16.31 -16.33 -15.47
C ALA A 335 17.26 -15.60 -16.43
N TRP A 336 17.13 -14.27 -16.52
CA TRP A 336 17.98 -13.44 -17.37
C TRP A 336 19.38 -13.27 -16.80
N ARG A 337 19.49 -12.79 -15.58
CA ARG A 337 20.76 -12.36 -14.97
C ARG A 337 21.61 -13.53 -14.51
N LEU A 338 21.03 -14.46 -13.74
CA LEU A 338 21.77 -15.53 -13.11
C LEU A 338 21.95 -16.76 -14.03
N LEU A 339 20.93 -17.13 -14.78
CA LEU A 339 20.95 -18.33 -15.61
C LEU A 339 21.34 -18.02 -17.08
N GLY A 340 20.93 -16.86 -17.60
CA GLY A 340 21.22 -16.44 -18.96
C GLY A 340 22.61 -15.85 -19.13
N LEU A 341 22.90 -14.76 -18.41
CA LEU A 341 24.16 -14.00 -18.60
C LEU A 341 25.38 -14.70 -18.02
N ASN A 342 25.29 -15.23 -16.80
CA ASN A 342 26.40 -15.96 -16.19
C ASN A 342 26.72 -17.24 -16.94
N GLY A 343 25.73 -17.83 -17.64
CA GLY A 343 25.90 -19.01 -18.46
C GLY A 343 26.77 -18.77 -19.71
N VAL A 344 26.80 -17.55 -20.25
CA VAL A 344 27.61 -17.26 -21.44
C VAL A 344 29.12 -17.32 -21.17
N ASN A 345 29.53 -17.03 -19.93
CA ASN A 345 30.93 -16.96 -19.52
C ASN A 345 31.34 -18.08 -18.53
N SER A 346 30.48 -19.05 -18.25
CA SER A 346 30.75 -20.12 -17.30
C SER A 346 30.32 -21.48 -17.82
N SER A 347 30.99 -22.51 -17.33
CA SER A 347 30.64 -23.94 -17.56
C SER A 347 29.26 -24.31 -16.98
N PHE A 348 28.55 -23.38 -16.33
CA PHE A 348 27.25 -23.58 -15.71
C PHE A 348 26.07 -23.14 -16.59
N HIS A 349 26.27 -22.84 -17.87
CA HIS A 349 25.17 -22.51 -18.76
C HIS A 349 24.16 -23.66 -18.82
N ASN A 350 22.99 -23.46 -18.23
CA ASN A 350 21.93 -24.46 -18.21
C ASN A 350 20.72 -23.98 -19.02
N ALA A 351 20.73 -24.29 -20.33
CA ALA A 351 19.62 -23.94 -21.23
C ALA A 351 18.26 -24.48 -20.75
N ARG A 352 18.25 -25.63 -20.04
CA ARG A 352 17.01 -26.19 -19.47
C ARG A 352 16.49 -25.34 -18.31
N ALA A 353 17.38 -24.87 -17.43
CA ALA A 353 17.00 -23.98 -16.31
C ALA A 353 16.50 -22.63 -16.82
N HIS A 354 17.17 -22.04 -17.81
CA HIS A 354 16.71 -20.81 -18.47
C HIS A 354 15.33 -20.98 -19.11
N ALA A 355 15.11 -22.06 -19.86
CA ALA A 355 13.82 -22.39 -20.46
C ALA A 355 12.73 -22.65 -19.40
N ALA A 356 13.08 -23.26 -18.25
CA ALA A 356 12.16 -23.46 -17.14
C ALA A 356 11.77 -22.13 -16.48
N GLY A 357 12.74 -21.23 -16.25
CA GLY A 357 12.50 -19.87 -15.76
C GLY A 357 11.57 -19.09 -16.67
N SER A 358 11.82 -19.13 -17.99
CA SER A 358 10.96 -18.46 -18.97
C SER A 358 9.52 -19.01 -18.99
N ARG A 359 9.33 -20.33 -18.82
CA ARG A 359 7.99 -20.92 -18.70
C ARG A 359 7.27 -20.47 -17.42
N LEU A 360 8.00 -20.35 -16.31
CA LEU A 360 7.44 -19.88 -15.05
C LEU A 360 7.03 -18.41 -15.13
N VAL A 361 7.86 -17.55 -15.71
CA VAL A 361 7.51 -16.14 -16.01
C VAL A 361 6.20 -16.07 -16.78
N ALA A 362 6.06 -16.84 -17.85
CA ALA A 362 4.84 -16.87 -18.65
C ALA A 362 3.62 -17.43 -17.87
N ALA A 363 3.83 -18.36 -16.94
CA ALA A 363 2.76 -18.89 -16.08
C ALA A 363 2.28 -17.85 -15.06
N LEU A 364 3.20 -17.13 -14.42
CA LEU A 364 2.88 -16.06 -13.48
C LEU A 364 2.14 -14.90 -14.17
N ASP A 365 2.57 -14.55 -15.39
CA ASP A 365 1.91 -13.51 -16.19
C ASP A 365 0.47 -13.89 -16.55
N ARG A 366 0.22 -15.15 -16.97
CA ARG A 366 -1.13 -15.66 -17.20
C ARG A 366 -1.98 -15.69 -15.93
N ALA A 367 -1.39 -16.06 -14.80
CA ALA A 367 -2.10 -16.06 -13.51
C ALA A 367 -2.52 -14.64 -13.11
N ARG A 368 -1.63 -13.67 -13.25
CA ARG A 368 -1.95 -12.25 -13.04
C ARG A 368 -3.06 -11.78 -13.98
N GLU A 369 -2.95 -12.08 -15.28
CA GLU A 369 -3.96 -11.70 -16.29
C GLU A 369 -5.35 -12.25 -15.91
N LYS A 370 -5.41 -13.50 -15.45
CA LYS A 370 -6.64 -14.10 -14.95
C LYS A 370 -7.22 -13.30 -13.78
N LEU A 371 -6.40 -12.93 -12.80
CA LEU A 371 -6.82 -12.16 -11.63
C LEU A 371 -7.39 -10.78 -12.02
N VAL A 372 -6.71 -10.04 -12.89
CA VAL A 372 -7.18 -8.69 -13.30
C VAL A 372 -8.42 -8.73 -14.19
N CYS A 373 -8.72 -9.88 -14.80
CA CYS A 373 -9.89 -10.09 -15.65
C CYS A 373 -11.08 -10.74 -14.92
N GLU A 374 -10.91 -11.19 -13.68
CA GLU A 374 -11.95 -11.93 -12.95
C GLU A 374 -13.14 -11.04 -12.60
N LYS A 375 -14.30 -11.35 -13.16
CA LYS A 375 -15.52 -10.53 -12.99
C LYS A 375 -16.04 -10.53 -11.55
N THR A 376 -15.87 -11.61 -10.81
CA THR A 376 -16.30 -11.74 -9.42
C THR A 376 -15.51 -10.80 -8.50
N ALA A 377 -14.24 -10.60 -8.76
CA ALA A 377 -13.40 -9.66 -8.03
C ALA A 377 -13.74 -8.19 -8.29
N LEU A 378 -14.41 -7.91 -9.40
CA LEU A 378 -14.85 -6.58 -9.80
C LEU A 378 -16.28 -6.27 -9.33
N ALA A 379 -16.99 -7.25 -8.77
CA ALA A 379 -18.33 -7.13 -8.21
C ALA A 379 -18.25 -7.25 -6.67
N TRP A 380 -18.75 -6.27 -5.95
CA TRP A 380 -18.75 -6.25 -4.50
C TRP A 380 -19.93 -5.47 -3.94
N ARG A 381 -20.32 -5.79 -2.70
CA ARG A 381 -21.39 -5.11 -1.99
C ARG A 381 -20.82 -4.04 -1.09
N LEU A 382 -21.37 -2.84 -1.18
CA LEU A 382 -21.09 -1.73 -0.28
C LEU A 382 -22.38 -1.40 0.49
N SER A 383 -22.27 -1.26 1.79
CA SER A 383 -23.32 -0.75 2.66
C SER A 383 -22.82 0.47 3.41
N VAL A 384 -23.70 1.43 3.65
CA VAL A 384 -23.42 2.58 4.53
C VAL A 384 -24.40 2.49 5.71
N ILE A 385 -23.83 2.48 6.91
CA ILE A 385 -24.56 2.43 8.17
C ILE A 385 -24.52 3.85 8.75
N ALA A 386 -25.70 4.45 8.88
CA ALA A 386 -25.81 5.77 9.52
C ALA A 386 -25.76 5.64 11.05
N THR A 387 -25.06 6.54 11.72
CA THR A 387 -24.93 6.57 13.17
C THR A 387 -24.70 8.00 13.67
N ASP A 388 -25.27 8.33 14.81
CA ASP A 388 -24.97 9.59 15.50
C ASP A 388 -23.81 9.45 16.50
N GLN A 389 -23.31 8.21 16.67
CA GLN A 389 -22.23 7.90 17.59
C GLN A 389 -20.86 8.01 16.92
N PRO A 390 -19.85 8.55 17.60
CA PRO A 390 -18.47 8.43 17.14
C PRO A 390 -18.02 6.96 17.26
N GLY A 391 -17.22 6.49 16.32
CA GLY A 391 -16.67 5.14 16.34
C GLY A 391 -17.27 4.23 15.28
N GLU A 392 -16.85 2.97 15.32
CA GLU A 392 -17.27 1.92 14.41
C GLU A 392 -18.56 1.26 14.91
N PRO A 393 -19.69 1.33 14.20
CA PRO A 393 -20.91 0.65 14.62
C PRO A 393 -20.75 -0.88 14.57
N LEU A 394 -21.08 -1.55 15.65
CA LEU A 394 -21.03 -3.00 15.82
C LEU A 394 -22.42 -3.56 16.06
N GLN A 395 -22.77 -4.59 15.27
CA GLN A 395 -23.94 -5.43 15.46
C GLN A 395 -23.52 -6.79 16.04
N ASN A 396 -24.51 -7.61 16.41
CA ASN A 396 -24.24 -8.98 16.84
C ASN A 396 -23.43 -9.75 15.79
N GLY A 397 -22.33 -10.35 16.27
CA GLY A 397 -21.39 -11.11 15.42
C GLY A 397 -20.32 -10.28 14.71
N ASP A 398 -20.38 -8.97 14.79
CA ASP A 398 -19.33 -8.11 14.22
C ASP A 398 -18.08 -8.13 15.11
N CYS A 399 -16.91 -8.42 14.53
CA CYS A 399 -15.64 -8.34 15.25
C CYS A 399 -15.30 -6.89 15.61
N ILE A 400 -14.80 -6.69 16.80
CA ILE A 400 -14.28 -5.39 17.27
C ILE A 400 -12.94 -5.16 16.58
N SER A 401 -12.83 -4.11 15.77
CA SER A 401 -11.63 -3.83 14.96
C SER A 401 -10.77 -2.68 15.48
N GLN A 402 -11.29 -1.86 16.40
CA GLN A 402 -10.63 -0.65 16.88
C GLN A 402 -9.94 -0.91 18.21
N TRP A 403 -8.62 -1.13 18.20
CA TRP A 403 -7.82 -1.44 19.36
C TRP A 403 -6.61 -0.52 19.49
N SER A 404 -6.19 -0.24 20.74
CA SER A 404 -4.86 0.23 21.06
C SER A 404 -4.12 -0.88 21.81
N LEU A 405 -2.87 -1.15 21.44
CA LEU A 405 -2.04 -2.23 22.00
C LEU A 405 -0.91 -1.67 22.85
N ARG A 406 -0.58 -2.34 23.94
CA ARG A 406 0.61 -2.05 24.75
C ARG A 406 1.33 -3.34 25.16
N GLY A 407 2.62 -3.39 24.92
CA GLY A 407 3.48 -4.54 25.21
C GLY A 407 4.68 -4.56 24.28
N PRO A 408 5.38 -5.69 24.16
CA PRO A 408 5.19 -6.91 24.96
C PRO A 408 5.81 -6.76 26.36
N PHE A 409 5.26 -7.48 27.32
CA PHE A 409 5.78 -7.56 28.69
C PHE A 409 6.18 -9.00 29.00
N PRO A 410 7.32 -9.25 29.67
CA PRO A 410 7.73 -10.60 30.03
C PRO A 410 6.83 -11.21 31.12
N LYS A 411 6.79 -12.55 31.20
CA LYS A 411 6.20 -13.27 32.35
C LYS A 411 6.68 -12.70 33.69
N PRO A 412 5.92 -12.87 34.79
CA PRO A 412 4.70 -13.68 34.91
C PRO A 412 3.45 -12.96 34.39
N TYR A 413 2.49 -13.73 33.82
CA TYR A 413 1.23 -13.19 33.27
C TYR A 413 0.33 -12.52 34.30
N ALA A 414 0.49 -12.88 35.58
CA ALA A 414 -0.26 -12.28 36.69
C ALA A 414 0.14 -10.81 36.96
N ASP A 415 1.30 -10.35 36.50
CA ASP A 415 1.79 -9.01 36.77
C ASP A 415 0.91 -7.94 36.11
N ASP A 416 0.56 -6.93 36.90
CA ASP A 416 -0.03 -5.70 36.40
C ASP A 416 1.08 -4.76 35.92
N ARG A 417 1.18 -4.55 34.58
CA ARG A 417 2.17 -3.68 33.96
C ARG A 417 1.60 -2.32 33.52
N LEU A 418 0.33 -2.07 33.87
CA LEU A 418 -0.33 -0.79 33.61
C LEU A 418 -0.37 0.13 34.85
N GLY A 419 0.00 -0.40 36.02
CA GLY A 419 -0.12 0.33 37.28
C GLY A 419 -1.56 0.47 37.76
N GLY A 420 -2.42 -0.46 37.36
CA GLY A 420 -3.83 -0.52 37.74
C GLY A 420 -4.73 -0.96 36.59
N GLU A 421 -4.81 -2.27 36.31
CA GLU A 421 -5.77 -2.80 35.31
C GLU A 421 -7.21 -2.39 35.62
N ALA A 422 -7.54 -2.30 36.94
CA ALA A 422 -8.84 -1.81 37.40
C ALA A 422 -9.09 -0.31 37.18
N ALA A 423 -8.07 0.47 36.86
CA ALA A 423 -8.21 1.90 36.53
C ALA A 423 -8.79 2.17 35.14
N PHE A 424 -8.89 1.16 34.29
CA PHE A 424 -9.46 1.28 32.94
C PHE A 424 -11.00 1.31 33.00
N THR A 425 -11.52 2.42 33.52
CA THR A 425 -12.96 2.67 33.73
C THR A 425 -13.56 3.55 32.64
N ALA A 426 -14.87 3.75 32.66
CA ALA A 426 -15.61 4.57 31.71
C ALA A 426 -15.14 6.05 31.64
N ALA A 427 -14.40 6.54 32.63
CA ALA A 427 -13.74 7.86 32.58
C ALA A 427 -12.51 7.85 31.66
N ALA A 428 -12.65 7.44 30.44
CA ALA A 428 -11.72 7.35 29.33
C ALA A 428 -10.23 7.27 29.72
N PRO A 429 -9.57 6.11 29.63
CA PRO A 429 -8.16 6.00 29.97
C PRO A 429 -7.36 6.95 29.04
N LYS A 430 -6.57 7.83 29.66
CA LYS A 430 -5.58 8.62 28.92
C LYS A 430 -4.45 7.67 28.53
N LEU A 431 -4.38 7.34 27.24
CA LEU A 431 -3.30 6.51 26.71
C LEU A 431 -2.06 7.39 26.50
N ASP A 432 -0.91 6.92 26.95
CA ASP A 432 0.38 7.55 26.64
C ASP A 432 0.89 7.13 25.24
N THR A 433 2.01 7.69 24.81
CA THR A 433 2.60 7.42 23.50
C THR A 433 3.11 5.98 23.30
N ASN A 434 3.10 5.14 24.33
CA ASN A 434 3.52 3.74 24.25
C ASN A 434 2.40 2.79 23.80
N TRP A 435 1.20 3.31 23.54
CA TRP A 435 0.11 2.53 22.99
C TRP A 435 0.13 2.61 21.46
N LEU A 436 0.15 1.44 20.81
CA LEU A 436 0.15 1.31 19.35
C LEU A 436 -1.28 1.19 18.84
N ALA A 437 -1.62 1.96 17.83
CA ALA A 437 -2.89 1.82 17.14
C ALA A 437 -2.90 0.56 16.26
N LEU A 438 -3.97 -0.25 16.37
CA LEU A 438 -4.16 -1.44 15.55
C LEU A 438 -5.50 -1.37 14.81
N ASP A 439 -5.45 -1.53 13.49
CA ASP A 439 -6.61 -1.74 12.63
C ASP A 439 -6.65 -3.21 12.20
N LEU A 440 -7.76 -3.89 12.51
CA LEU A 440 -7.92 -5.29 12.14
C LEU A 440 -8.35 -5.46 10.68
N ASP A 441 -7.80 -6.49 10.06
CA ASP A 441 -8.32 -7.06 8.83
C ASP A 441 -9.54 -7.94 9.13
N LEU A 442 -10.73 -7.48 8.76
CA LEU A 442 -11.97 -8.21 9.02
C LEU A 442 -12.12 -9.51 8.20
N THR A 443 -11.27 -9.75 7.20
CA THR A 443 -11.23 -11.03 6.48
C THR A 443 -10.51 -12.12 7.28
N ASN A 444 -9.68 -11.70 8.23
CA ASN A 444 -9.07 -12.58 9.22
C ASN A 444 -9.49 -12.06 10.61
N PRO A 445 -10.49 -12.66 11.27
CA PRO A 445 -11.02 -12.17 12.53
C PRO A 445 -9.99 -12.21 13.67
N GLY A 446 -8.84 -12.85 13.47
CA GLY A 446 -7.73 -12.90 14.43
C GLY A 446 -6.76 -11.74 14.26
N THR A 447 -6.53 -11.02 15.35
CA THR A 447 -5.42 -10.06 15.47
C THR A 447 -4.10 -10.83 15.48
N ASN A 448 -3.17 -10.48 14.62
CA ASN A 448 -1.81 -11.05 14.68
C ASN A 448 -0.88 -10.11 15.46
N LEU A 449 -0.67 -10.38 16.75
CA LEU A 449 0.22 -9.60 17.60
C LEU A 449 1.70 -9.75 17.24
N CYS A 450 2.09 -10.85 16.57
CA CYS A 450 3.44 -10.98 16.04
C CYS A 450 3.76 -9.93 14.96
N GLN A 451 2.78 -9.40 14.26
CA GLN A 451 2.99 -8.28 13.33
C GLN A 451 3.26 -6.95 14.06
N ALA A 452 2.68 -6.77 15.25
CA ALA A 452 2.86 -5.55 16.04
C ALA A 452 4.15 -5.59 16.86
N PHE A 453 4.50 -6.74 17.43
CA PHE A 453 5.56 -6.86 18.43
C PHE A 453 6.72 -7.78 18.05
N GLY A 454 6.63 -8.49 16.92
CA GLY A 454 7.58 -9.55 16.55
C GLY A 454 7.21 -10.93 17.10
N ALA A 455 7.94 -11.96 16.67
CA ALA A 455 7.79 -13.33 17.17
C ALA A 455 8.52 -13.47 18.52
N ILE A 456 7.83 -13.16 19.62
CA ILE A 456 8.36 -13.19 20.98
C ILE A 456 7.60 -14.26 21.76
N THR A 457 8.31 -14.97 22.64
CA THR A 457 7.76 -16.03 23.49
C THR A 457 7.72 -15.59 24.96
N ASP A 458 6.93 -16.29 25.78
CA ASP A 458 6.85 -16.08 27.23
C ASP A 458 6.56 -14.62 27.63
N CYS A 459 5.59 -14.02 26.97
CA CYS A 459 5.20 -12.62 27.15
C CYS A 459 3.69 -12.42 27.14
N PHE A 460 3.26 -11.20 27.37
CA PHE A 460 1.85 -10.79 27.22
C PHE A 460 1.76 -9.35 26.71
N ALA A 461 0.60 -9.01 26.17
CA ALA A 461 0.27 -7.65 25.77
C ALA A 461 -1.15 -7.29 26.21
N TYR A 462 -1.41 -6.00 26.30
CA TYR A 462 -2.75 -5.47 26.51
C TYR A 462 -3.33 -4.95 25.21
N ALA A 463 -4.66 -5.09 25.08
CA ALA A 463 -5.45 -4.47 24.03
C ALA A 463 -6.63 -3.73 24.68
N VAL A 464 -6.84 -2.45 24.35
CA VAL A 464 -7.92 -1.64 24.90
C VAL A 464 -8.76 -1.01 23.80
N THR A 465 -10.07 -0.98 24.02
CA THR A 465 -11.04 -0.27 23.17
C THR A 465 -12.13 0.36 24.03
N GLN A 466 -12.77 1.39 23.51
CA GLN A 466 -13.99 1.97 24.09
C GLN A 466 -15.21 1.43 23.35
N ILE A 467 -16.24 1.07 24.07
CA ILE A 467 -17.52 0.63 23.53
C ILE A 467 -18.59 1.60 23.98
N HIS A 468 -19.15 2.34 23.04
CA HIS A 468 -20.28 3.21 23.31
C HIS A 468 -21.59 2.45 23.11
N SER A 469 -22.38 2.31 24.17
CA SER A 469 -23.71 1.68 24.13
C SER A 469 -24.80 2.75 24.23
N PRO A 470 -25.82 2.73 23.36
CA PRO A 470 -26.91 3.70 23.43
C PRO A 470 -27.82 3.49 24.66
N VAL A 471 -27.83 2.30 25.23
CA VAL A 471 -28.67 1.91 26.36
C VAL A 471 -27.91 0.98 27.33
N ASP A 472 -28.39 0.84 28.55
CA ASP A 472 -27.98 -0.25 29.41
C ASP A 472 -28.46 -1.58 28.83
N GLN A 473 -27.54 -2.52 28.55
CA GLN A 473 -27.87 -3.80 27.97
C GLN A 473 -26.92 -4.93 28.37
N ALA A 474 -27.50 -6.11 28.59
CA ALA A 474 -26.73 -7.34 28.72
C ALA A 474 -26.28 -7.82 27.31
N ALA A 475 -25.09 -8.39 27.25
CA ALA A 475 -24.54 -9.04 26.07
C ALA A 475 -23.57 -10.15 26.49
N GLU A 476 -23.13 -10.95 25.52
CA GLU A 476 -22.00 -11.85 25.67
C GLU A 476 -20.84 -11.30 24.83
N LEU A 477 -19.66 -11.20 25.45
CA LEU A 477 -18.41 -10.99 24.73
C LEU A 477 -17.82 -12.34 24.36
N LEU A 478 -17.76 -12.63 23.08
CA LEU A 478 -17.19 -13.85 22.52
C LEU A 478 -15.74 -13.58 22.13
N ILE A 479 -14.80 -14.37 22.68
CA ILE A 479 -13.35 -14.14 22.51
C ILE A 479 -12.69 -15.41 22.03
N GLY A 480 -11.75 -15.25 21.08
CA GLY A 480 -10.72 -16.22 20.75
C GLY A 480 -9.35 -15.65 21.09
N SER A 481 -8.43 -16.47 21.55
CA SER A 481 -7.05 -16.07 21.81
C SER A 481 -6.05 -17.20 21.55
N ASP A 482 -4.84 -16.79 21.24
CA ASP A 482 -3.63 -17.61 21.16
C ASP A 482 -2.56 -16.89 22.02
N ASP A 483 -2.16 -17.32 23.23
CA ASP A 483 -2.70 -18.48 23.99
C ASP A 483 -3.91 -18.08 24.87
N GLY A 484 -3.66 -17.51 26.03
CA GLY A 484 -4.67 -17.19 27.02
C GLY A 484 -5.14 -15.74 26.98
N VAL A 485 -6.25 -15.46 27.69
CA VAL A 485 -6.81 -14.10 27.78
C VAL A 485 -7.38 -13.81 29.16
N ALA A 486 -7.24 -12.56 29.65
CA ALA A 486 -8.03 -12.00 30.72
C ALA A 486 -8.78 -10.76 30.21
N VAL A 487 -9.96 -10.51 30.80
CA VAL A 487 -10.92 -9.49 30.33
C VAL A 487 -11.37 -8.62 31.48
N TRP A 488 -11.29 -7.30 31.28
CA TRP A 488 -11.89 -6.29 32.17
C TRP A 488 -12.92 -5.47 31.38
N LEU A 489 -14.04 -5.20 32.02
CA LEU A 489 -15.02 -4.24 31.51
C LEU A 489 -15.24 -3.18 32.57
N ASN A 490 -14.97 -1.92 32.25
CA ASN A 490 -15.07 -0.76 33.14
C ASN A 490 -14.26 -0.92 34.44
N GLY A 491 -13.09 -1.55 34.39
CA GLY A 491 -12.20 -1.82 35.50
C GLY A 491 -12.51 -3.12 36.27
N ASP A 492 -13.67 -3.73 36.06
CA ASP A 492 -14.03 -4.99 36.68
C ASP A 492 -13.53 -6.17 35.85
N ARG A 493 -12.73 -7.06 36.46
CA ARG A 493 -12.30 -8.29 35.81
C ARG A 493 -13.49 -9.26 35.66
N ARG A 494 -13.79 -9.61 34.44
CA ARG A 494 -14.93 -10.46 34.06
C ARG A 494 -14.53 -11.89 33.71
N TRP A 495 -13.30 -12.09 33.25
CA TRP A 495 -12.81 -13.40 32.84
C TRP A 495 -11.30 -13.49 32.95
N GLU A 496 -10.80 -14.70 33.24
CA GLU A 496 -9.37 -14.97 33.18
C GLU A 496 -9.09 -16.43 32.79
N ASN A 497 -8.22 -16.61 31.81
CA ASN A 497 -7.69 -17.90 31.37
C ASN A 497 -6.30 -17.67 30.76
N LEU A 498 -5.35 -17.14 31.53
CA LEU A 498 -4.03 -16.71 31.05
C LEU A 498 -3.01 -17.84 30.93
N ASN A 499 -3.19 -18.96 31.64
CA ASN A 499 -2.23 -20.05 31.70
C ASN A 499 -2.65 -21.25 30.84
N VAL A 500 -3.23 -21.01 29.69
CA VAL A 500 -3.63 -22.04 28.73
C VAL A 500 -2.75 -21.93 27.48
N ALA A 501 -2.37 -23.08 26.91
CA ALA A 501 -1.74 -23.15 25.59
C ALA A 501 -2.79 -23.60 24.59
N ARG A 502 -3.13 -22.71 23.64
CA ARG A 502 -4.12 -23.00 22.61
C ARG A 502 -3.91 -22.11 21.37
N GLY A 503 -4.25 -22.63 20.20
CA GLY A 503 -4.32 -21.83 18.99
C GLY A 503 -5.58 -20.96 18.93
N LEU A 504 -5.50 -19.86 18.19
CA LEU A 504 -6.62 -18.95 17.98
C LEU A 504 -7.79 -19.62 17.24
N SER A 505 -8.93 -19.64 17.86
CA SER A 505 -10.21 -19.96 17.23
C SER A 505 -11.29 -18.97 17.68
N PRO A 506 -12.20 -18.51 16.83
CA PRO A 506 -13.30 -17.65 17.25
C PRO A 506 -14.16 -18.29 18.34
N ASP A 507 -14.64 -17.45 19.28
CA ASP A 507 -15.65 -17.81 20.30
C ASP A 507 -15.22 -18.90 21.29
N GLN A 508 -13.93 -19.04 21.57
CA GLN A 508 -13.41 -20.02 22.53
C GLN A 508 -13.90 -19.75 23.95
N ASP A 509 -14.00 -18.47 24.31
CA ASP A 509 -14.49 -18.02 25.62
C ASP A 509 -15.77 -17.16 25.43
N ARG A 510 -16.77 -17.38 26.32
CA ARG A 510 -18.01 -16.62 26.37
C ARG A 510 -18.11 -15.90 27.69
N VAL A 511 -18.04 -14.58 27.67
CA VAL A 511 -17.99 -13.75 28.84
C VAL A 511 -19.26 -12.90 28.96
N PRO A 512 -20.16 -13.18 29.90
CA PRO A 512 -21.32 -12.35 30.14
C PRO A 512 -20.89 -10.94 30.58
N VAL A 513 -21.45 -9.92 29.94
CA VAL A 513 -21.14 -8.52 30.20
C VAL A 513 -22.40 -7.68 30.31
N GLN A 514 -22.32 -6.62 31.12
CA GLN A 514 -23.35 -5.60 31.24
C GLN A 514 -22.78 -4.28 30.72
N LEU A 515 -23.19 -3.87 29.55
CA LEU A 515 -22.86 -2.58 28.98
C LEU A 515 -23.75 -1.50 29.60
N LYS A 516 -23.14 -0.40 30.01
CA LYS A 516 -23.84 0.80 30.48
C LYS A 516 -24.13 1.74 29.33
N ALA A 517 -25.21 2.47 29.39
CA ALA A 517 -25.46 3.57 28.46
C ALA A 517 -24.29 4.57 28.51
N GLY A 518 -23.81 5.00 27.36
CA GLY A 518 -22.59 5.78 27.21
C GLY A 518 -21.35 4.93 27.00
N THR A 519 -20.19 5.44 27.40
CA THR A 519 -18.89 4.83 27.15
C THR A 519 -18.59 3.72 28.16
N ASN A 520 -18.19 2.57 27.65
CA ASN A 520 -17.61 1.45 28.40
C ASN A 520 -16.17 1.24 27.92
N VAL A 521 -15.30 0.79 28.79
CA VAL A 521 -13.91 0.46 28.46
C VAL A 521 -13.70 -1.04 28.55
N LEU A 522 -13.31 -1.65 27.46
CA LEU A 522 -12.94 -3.06 27.35
C LEU A 522 -11.42 -3.18 27.29
N LEU A 523 -10.82 -3.81 28.28
CA LEU A 523 -9.39 -4.12 28.32
C LEU A 523 -9.20 -5.63 28.28
N LEU A 524 -8.32 -6.07 27.39
CA LEU A 524 -7.86 -7.45 27.28
C LEU A 524 -6.39 -7.54 27.65
N LYS A 525 -5.98 -8.64 28.28
CA LYS A 525 -4.59 -9.05 28.44
C LYS A 525 -4.42 -10.40 27.74
N ILE A 526 -3.53 -10.49 26.77
CA ILE A 526 -3.35 -11.67 25.92
C ILE A 526 -1.97 -12.26 26.20
N SER A 527 -1.93 -13.49 26.71
CA SER A 527 -0.68 -14.19 27.00
C SER A 527 -0.13 -14.89 25.77
N GLN A 528 1.18 -15.13 25.77
CA GLN A 528 1.92 -15.81 24.73
C GLN A 528 2.94 -16.77 25.33
N GLY A 529 2.84 -18.04 25.03
CA GLY A 529 3.86 -19.04 25.32
C GLY A 529 4.86 -19.13 24.18
N MET A 530 4.46 -19.74 23.05
CA MET A 530 5.26 -19.86 21.86
C MET A 530 4.38 -19.97 20.60
N GLY A 531 4.95 -19.65 19.44
CA GLY A 531 4.30 -19.83 18.15
C GLY A 531 3.54 -18.58 17.68
N ALA A 532 2.32 -18.77 17.20
CA ALA A 532 1.43 -17.66 16.81
C ALA A 532 0.95 -16.93 18.05
N TRP A 533 0.55 -15.67 17.89
CA TRP A 533 0.06 -14.82 18.97
C TRP A 533 -1.03 -13.90 18.46
N GLY A 534 -2.21 -13.98 19.07
CA GLY A 534 -3.33 -13.19 18.58
C GLY A 534 -4.61 -13.33 19.39
N PHE A 535 -5.62 -12.55 18.98
CA PHE A 535 -6.95 -12.61 19.57
C PHE A 535 -8.02 -12.14 18.59
N CYS A 536 -9.28 -12.49 18.85
CA CYS A 536 -10.46 -11.86 18.26
C CYS A 536 -11.53 -11.66 19.33
N ALA A 537 -12.38 -10.64 19.13
CA ALA A 537 -13.47 -10.36 20.05
C ALA A 537 -14.69 -9.82 19.29
N ARG A 538 -15.91 -10.24 19.71
CA ARG A 538 -17.17 -9.77 19.15
C ARG A 538 -18.29 -9.87 20.18
N PHE A 539 -19.38 -9.14 19.96
CA PHE A 539 -20.57 -9.24 20.82
C PHE A 539 -21.64 -10.15 20.22
N ALA A 540 -22.35 -10.82 21.11
CA ALA A 540 -23.62 -11.50 20.84
C ALA A 540 -24.68 -11.05 21.86
N GLY A 541 -25.97 -11.16 21.50
CA GLY A 541 -27.07 -10.81 22.39
C GLY A 541 -27.31 -9.30 22.59
N LEU A 542 -26.66 -8.44 21.80
CA LEU A 542 -26.95 -7.00 21.81
C LEU A 542 -28.41 -6.75 21.40
N ARG A 543 -29.13 -5.96 22.18
CA ARG A 543 -30.48 -5.46 21.84
C ARG A 543 -30.43 -4.28 20.87
N GLN A 544 -29.40 -3.44 20.99
CA GLN A 544 -29.11 -2.33 20.11
C GLN A 544 -27.62 -2.35 19.72
N ALA A 545 -27.31 -1.92 18.51
CA ALA A 545 -25.95 -1.77 18.04
C ALA A 545 -25.15 -0.85 18.97
N VAL A 546 -23.89 -1.19 19.18
CA VAL A 546 -22.93 -0.37 19.92
C VAL A 546 -21.90 0.22 18.96
N ALA A 547 -21.06 1.13 19.41
CA ALA A 547 -19.95 1.64 18.59
C ALA A 547 -18.63 1.39 19.30
N ALA A 548 -17.64 0.85 18.57
CA ALA A 548 -16.27 0.75 19.07
C ALA A 548 -15.47 1.97 18.65
N LEU A 549 -14.66 2.47 19.55
CA LEU A 549 -13.79 3.62 19.35
C LEU A 549 -12.43 3.35 20.00
N ARG A 550 -11.37 3.59 19.25
CA ARG A 550 -10.03 3.58 19.83
C ARG A 550 -9.90 4.73 20.83
N PRO A 551 -9.45 4.49 22.06
CA PRO A 551 -9.18 5.57 23.00
C PRO A 551 -8.15 6.54 22.42
N GLY A 552 -8.39 7.85 22.53
CA GLY A 552 -7.46 8.86 22.06
C GLY A 552 -6.18 8.86 22.88
N ASN A 553 -5.03 9.07 22.22
CA ASN A 553 -3.80 9.38 22.95
C ASN A 553 -3.97 10.73 23.63
N ALA A 554 -3.52 10.84 24.89
CA ALA A 554 -3.37 12.13 25.54
C ALA A 554 -2.31 12.92 24.72
N GLY A 555 -2.76 13.99 24.00
CA GLY A 555 -1.89 14.92 23.32
C GLY A 555 -0.97 15.66 24.29
#